data_fcbe7ed1b9b26c782eb4d87b6ec89013
#
_entry.id   fcbe7ed1b9b26c782eb4d87b6ec89013
#
_cell.length_a   1.000
_cell.length_b   1.000
_cell.length_c   1.000
_cell.angle_alpha   90.00
_cell.angle_beta   90.00
_cell.angle_gamma   90.00
#
_symmetry.space_group_name_H-M   'P 1'
#
loop_
_entity.id
_entity.type
_entity.pdbx_description
1 polymer ?
#
loop_
_entity_poly.entity_id
_entity_poly.type
_entity_poly.pdbx_seq_one_letter_code
_entity_poly.pdbx_strand_id
1 'polypeptide(L)'
;MKIAVAGTGYVGLSVSLLLAQNNEVCAVDIVPSKVEALNRGESPIVDEKITEFLYKNTTGECPLNFRATLNQSEAYEDADYVVIATPTNYDPMKNYFDTSSVENAIDAVRNVNSAAWVVIKSTVPVGYTMNLRKSRNDDRIIFSPEFLREGKALYDNLHPSRIVVGAPADDSQAIAAAENFAQL
;
A
#
# COMPACT_ATOMS: atom_id res chain seq x y z
N MET A 1 -2.51 -4.33 -14.14
CA MET A 1 -1.17 -4.26 -13.54
C MET A 1 -1.08 -5.24 -12.38
N LYS A 2 0.13 -5.62 -12.00
CA LYS A 2 0.39 -6.40 -10.78
C LYS A 2 0.81 -5.46 -9.66
N ILE A 3 0.07 -5.45 -8.57
CA ILE A 3 0.29 -4.53 -7.46
C ILE A 3 0.42 -5.34 -6.17
N ALA A 4 1.47 -5.09 -5.43
CA ALA A 4 1.60 -5.62 -4.08
C ALA A 4 1.32 -4.52 -3.04
N VAL A 5 0.76 -4.90 -1.89
CA VAL A 5 0.48 -3.96 -0.80
C VAL A 5 1.06 -4.52 0.50
N ALA A 6 2.01 -3.82 1.09
CA ALA A 6 2.63 -4.19 2.37
C ALA A 6 1.83 -3.60 3.53
N GLY A 7 1.22 -4.47 4.33
CA GLY A 7 0.36 -4.14 5.46
C GLY A 7 -1.13 -4.21 5.11
N THR A 8 -1.92 -4.84 6.00
CA THR A 8 -3.37 -5.01 5.87
C THR A 8 -4.14 -4.31 6.99
N GLY A 9 -3.67 -3.12 7.40
CA GLY A 9 -4.41 -2.18 8.22
C GLY A 9 -5.46 -1.41 7.40
N TYR A 10 -6.05 -0.37 7.98
CA TYR A 10 -7.09 0.44 7.31
C TYR A 10 -6.63 0.98 5.95
N VAL A 11 -5.43 1.54 5.88
CA VAL A 11 -4.87 2.10 4.65
C VAL A 11 -4.60 1.01 3.62
N GLY A 12 -3.81 0.00 4.00
CA GLY A 12 -3.37 -1.02 3.05
C GLY A 12 -4.51 -1.88 2.53
N LEU A 13 -5.44 -2.29 3.40
CA LEU A 13 -6.56 -3.13 2.99
C LEU A 13 -7.56 -2.36 2.12
N SER A 14 -7.90 -1.10 2.48
CA SER A 14 -8.82 -0.30 1.67
C SER A 14 -8.25 -0.02 0.28
N VAL A 15 -6.96 0.32 0.17
CA VAL A 15 -6.33 0.53 -1.14
C VAL A 15 -6.19 -0.77 -1.93
N SER A 16 -5.93 -1.90 -1.26
CA SER A 16 -5.89 -3.22 -1.91
C SER A 16 -7.21 -3.57 -2.59
N LEU A 17 -8.33 -3.41 -1.88
CA LEU A 17 -9.65 -3.72 -2.42
C LEU A 17 -10.10 -2.73 -3.49
N LEU A 18 -9.74 -1.44 -3.36
CA LEU A 18 -9.97 -0.45 -4.40
C LEU A 18 -9.27 -0.85 -5.70
N LEU A 19 -7.98 -1.12 -5.64
CA LEU A 19 -7.16 -1.45 -6.81
C LEU A 19 -7.50 -2.83 -7.41
N ALA A 20 -7.93 -3.78 -6.59
CA ALA A 20 -8.26 -5.14 -7.02
C ALA A 20 -9.49 -5.24 -7.93
N GLN A 21 -10.27 -4.17 -8.05
CA GLN A 21 -11.39 -4.12 -8.99
C GLN A 21 -10.93 -4.18 -10.46
N ASN A 22 -9.73 -3.65 -10.76
CA ASN A 22 -9.22 -3.55 -12.12
C ASN A 22 -7.77 -4.07 -12.28
N ASN A 23 -7.14 -4.53 -11.20
CA ASN A 23 -5.74 -4.96 -11.18
C ASN A 23 -5.59 -6.27 -10.41
N GLU A 24 -4.51 -7.00 -10.65
CA GLU A 24 -4.10 -8.12 -9.80
C GLU A 24 -3.41 -7.57 -8.55
N VAL A 25 -3.99 -7.83 -7.37
CA VAL A 25 -3.49 -7.30 -6.10
C VAL A 25 -3.13 -8.42 -5.13
N CYS A 26 -1.90 -8.37 -4.63
CA CYS A 26 -1.41 -9.26 -3.59
C CYS A 26 -1.10 -8.45 -2.31
N ALA A 27 -1.91 -8.61 -1.27
CA ALA A 27 -1.68 -7.98 0.02
C ALA A 27 -0.76 -8.84 0.89
N VAL A 28 0.21 -8.21 1.54
CA VAL A 28 1.18 -8.86 2.43
C VAL A 28 0.97 -8.41 3.86
N ASP A 29 0.87 -9.34 4.77
CA ASP A 29 0.89 -9.07 6.21
C ASP A 29 1.78 -10.09 6.92
N ILE A 30 2.27 -9.74 8.10
CA ILE A 30 3.10 -10.62 8.94
C ILE A 30 2.28 -11.47 9.91
N VAL A 31 0.97 -11.21 10.02
CA VAL A 31 0.05 -11.88 10.95
C VAL A 31 -0.72 -12.98 10.21
N PRO A 32 -0.44 -14.28 10.50
CA PRO A 32 -1.08 -15.39 9.77
C PRO A 32 -2.61 -15.36 9.83
N SER A 33 -3.19 -15.07 10.98
CA SER A 33 -4.64 -15.04 11.15
C SER A 33 -5.35 -13.99 10.30
N LYS A 34 -4.68 -12.85 10.03
CA LYS A 34 -5.21 -11.82 9.11
C LYS A 34 -5.20 -12.31 7.66
N VAL A 35 -4.09 -12.92 7.22
CA VAL A 35 -3.96 -13.47 5.87
C VAL A 35 -5.00 -14.56 5.63
N GLU A 36 -5.18 -15.47 6.58
CA GLU A 36 -6.19 -16.52 6.51
C GLU A 36 -7.61 -15.95 6.44
N ALA A 37 -7.95 -14.96 7.28
CA ALA A 37 -9.25 -14.30 7.28
C ALA A 37 -9.53 -13.65 5.92
N LEU A 38 -8.59 -12.86 5.40
CA LEU A 38 -8.72 -12.19 4.10
C LEU A 38 -8.94 -13.17 2.95
N ASN A 39 -8.21 -14.27 2.91
CA ASN A 39 -8.38 -15.30 1.87
C ASN A 39 -9.71 -16.10 2.01
N ARG A 40 -10.38 -16.05 3.17
CA ARG A 40 -11.76 -16.54 3.34
C ARG A 40 -12.82 -15.49 3.04
N GLY A 41 -12.42 -14.26 2.69
CA GLY A 41 -13.34 -13.14 2.48
C GLY A 41 -13.85 -12.50 3.79
N GLU A 42 -13.10 -12.65 4.88
CA GLU A 42 -13.40 -12.07 6.18
C GLU A 42 -12.51 -10.87 6.47
N SER A 43 -13.10 -9.77 6.97
CA SER A 43 -12.32 -8.58 7.31
C SER A 43 -11.64 -8.73 8.68
N PRO A 44 -10.30 -8.56 8.78
CA PRO A 44 -9.61 -8.55 10.06
C PRO A 44 -9.70 -7.21 10.81
N ILE A 45 -10.38 -6.22 10.25
CA ILE A 45 -10.56 -4.88 10.82
C ILE A 45 -12.02 -4.46 10.74
N VAL A 46 -12.41 -3.49 11.57
CA VAL A 46 -13.79 -2.99 11.65
C VAL A 46 -13.99 -1.89 10.61
N ASP A 47 -14.52 -2.25 9.44
CA ASP A 47 -14.91 -1.32 8.37
C ASP A 47 -16.04 -1.95 7.56
N GLU A 48 -17.20 -1.28 7.53
CA GLU A 48 -18.41 -1.81 6.92
C GLU A 48 -18.24 -2.07 5.41
N LYS A 49 -17.60 -1.13 4.71
CA LYS A 49 -17.40 -1.24 3.26
C LYS A 49 -16.35 -2.31 2.90
N ILE A 50 -15.30 -2.46 3.69
CA ILE A 50 -14.33 -3.55 3.51
C ILE A 50 -15.03 -4.90 3.69
N THR A 51 -15.86 -5.04 4.74
CA THR A 51 -16.62 -6.27 5.00
C THR A 51 -17.58 -6.57 3.85
N GLU A 52 -18.30 -5.56 3.35
CA GLU A 52 -19.21 -5.69 2.21
C GLU A 52 -18.48 -6.14 0.94
N PHE A 53 -17.33 -5.52 0.60
CA PHE A 53 -16.56 -5.85 -0.60
C PHE A 53 -15.98 -7.26 -0.55
N LEU A 54 -15.42 -7.66 0.58
CA LEU A 54 -14.90 -9.02 0.77
C LEU A 54 -16.02 -10.06 0.65
N TYR A 55 -17.18 -9.81 1.25
CA TYR A 55 -18.35 -10.70 1.13
C TYR A 55 -18.84 -10.80 -0.32
N LYS A 56 -19.00 -9.68 -1.03
CA LYS A 56 -19.40 -9.66 -2.44
C LYS A 56 -18.39 -10.35 -3.36
N ASN A 57 -17.10 -10.29 -3.02
CA ASN A 57 -16.09 -11.05 -3.73
C ASN A 57 -16.31 -12.58 -3.58
N THR A 58 -16.64 -13.07 -2.38
CA THR A 58 -16.91 -14.50 -2.15
C THR A 58 -18.19 -14.99 -2.82
N THR A 59 -19.20 -14.13 -2.96
CA THR A 59 -20.47 -14.45 -3.64
C THR A 59 -20.41 -14.30 -5.16
N GLY A 60 -19.34 -13.69 -5.68
CA GLY A 60 -19.18 -13.40 -7.10
C GLY A 60 -19.97 -12.17 -7.59
N GLU A 61 -20.61 -11.42 -6.70
CA GLU A 61 -21.33 -10.19 -7.04
C GLU A 61 -20.38 -9.05 -7.46
N CYS A 62 -19.20 -8.99 -6.86
CA CYS A 62 -18.14 -8.04 -7.17
C CYS A 62 -16.80 -8.79 -7.13
N PRO A 63 -16.44 -9.48 -8.21
CA PRO A 63 -15.21 -10.26 -8.25
C PRO A 63 -14.01 -9.32 -8.18
N LEU A 64 -13.12 -9.58 -7.23
CA LEU A 64 -11.86 -8.87 -7.03
C LEU A 64 -10.71 -9.81 -7.39
N ASN A 65 -9.74 -9.32 -8.12
CA ASN A 65 -8.49 -10.05 -8.32
C ASN A 65 -7.54 -9.79 -7.14
N PHE A 66 -7.92 -10.32 -5.98
CA PHE A 66 -7.30 -10.06 -4.69
C PHE A 66 -6.90 -11.36 -4.00
N ARG A 67 -5.69 -11.38 -3.45
CA ARG A 67 -5.23 -12.41 -2.52
C ARG A 67 -4.35 -11.80 -1.43
N ALA A 68 -4.21 -12.50 -0.31
CA ALA A 68 -3.30 -12.14 0.76
C ALA A 68 -2.25 -13.25 0.97
N THR A 69 -1.02 -12.87 1.38
CA THR A 69 0.07 -13.81 1.61
C THR A 69 0.99 -13.35 2.75
N LEU A 70 1.67 -14.32 3.38
CA LEU A 70 2.80 -14.07 4.28
C LEU A 70 4.13 -13.98 3.52
N ASN A 71 4.16 -14.43 2.26
CA ASN A 71 5.37 -14.51 1.46
C ASN A 71 5.62 -13.21 0.71
N GLN A 72 6.47 -12.36 1.28
CA GLN A 72 6.84 -11.07 0.71
C GLN A 72 7.52 -11.22 -0.66
N SER A 73 8.41 -12.19 -0.81
CA SER A 73 9.15 -12.39 -2.06
C SER A 73 8.22 -12.72 -3.22
N GLU A 74 7.27 -13.64 -3.01
CA GLU A 74 6.27 -14.00 -4.00
C GLU A 74 5.39 -12.82 -4.42
N ALA A 75 5.02 -11.97 -3.45
CA ALA A 75 4.16 -10.82 -3.73
C ALA A 75 4.87 -9.71 -4.50
N TYR A 76 6.19 -9.54 -4.28
CA TYR A 76 6.93 -8.40 -4.83
C TYR A 76 7.66 -8.71 -6.13
N GLU A 77 7.98 -9.98 -6.41
CA GLU A 77 8.85 -10.41 -7.52
C GLU A 77 8.42 -9.84 -8.88
N ASP A 78 7.13 -9.89 -9.18
CA ASP A 78 6.56 -9.46 -10.46
C ASP A 78 5.71 -8.17 -10.37
N ALA A 79 5.74 -7.48 -9.23
CA ALA A 79 4.91 -6.30 -9.03
C ALA A 79 5.40 -5.10 -9.86
N ASP A 80 4.47 -4.42 -10.54
CA ASP A 80 4.71 -3.13 -11.19
C ASP A 80 4.81 -2.02 -10.13
N TYR A 81 3.93 -2.07 -9.10
CA TYR A 81 3.90 -1.18 -7.95
C TYR A 81 3.87 -1.97 -6.65
N VAL A 82 4.61 -1.49 -5.66
CA VAL A 82 4.51 -1.96 -4.28
C VAL A 82 4.10 -0.80 -3.38
N VAL A 83 2.90 -0.87 -2.84
CA VAL A 83 2.34 0.13 -1.92
C VAL A 83 2.76 -0.22 -0.50
N ILE A 84 3.46 0.69 0.18
CA ILE A 84 3.87 0.53 1.56
C ILE A 84 2.86 1.22 2.49
N ALA A 85 2.10 0.42 3.22
CA ALA A 85 1.09 0.86 4.19
C ALA A 85 1.32 0.21 5.57
N THR A 86 2.60 0.04 5.91
CA THR A 86 3.04 -0.50 7.21
C THR A 86 2.89 0.54 8.31
N PRO A 87 2.63 0.13 9.57
CA PRO A 87 2.46 1.07 10.67
C PRO A 87 3.75 1.83 10.96
N THR A 88 3.59 3.11 11.28
CA THR A 88 4.67 3.98 11.76
C THR A 88 4.27 4.56 13.10
N ASN A 89 5.22 4.76 14.00
CA ASN A 89 4.97 5.25 15.35
C ASN A 89 5.75 6.53 15.63
N TYR A 90 5.09 7.52 16.24
CA TYR A 90 5.74 8.71 16.77
C TYR A 90 5.92 8.59 18.27
N ASP A 91 7.16 8.68 18.76
CA ASP A 91 7.51 8.73 20.17
C ASP A 91 7.67 10.21 20.61
N PRO A 92 6.68 10.79 21.30
CA PRO A 92 6.73 12.20 21.69
C PRO A 92 7.80 12.49 22.75
N MET A 93 8.22 11.48 23.53
CA MET A 93 9.26 11.64 24.55
C MET A 93 10.64 11.78 23.95
N LYS A 94 10.88 11.11 22.81
CA LYS A 94 12.14 11.15 22.08
C LYS A 94 12.10 12.10 20.89
N ASN A 95 10.94 12.70 20.60
CA ASN A 95 10.69 13.45 19.36
C ASN A 95 11.19 12.66 18.12
N TYR A 96 10.87 11.37 18.11
CA TYR A 96 11.37 10.43 17.14
C TYR A 96 10.22 9.74 16.40
N PHE A 97 10.34 9.66 15.09
CA PHE A 97 9.39 8.99 14.22
C PHE A 97 10.01 7.66 13.75
N ASP A 98 9.47 6.56 14.21
CA ASP A 98 9.95 5.22 13.82
C ASP A 98 9.39 4.85 12.44
N THR A 99 10.26 4.86 11.45
CA THR A 99 9.98 4.49 10.05
C THR A 99 10.59 3.13 9.68
N SER A 100 11.10 2.38 10.64
CA SER A 100 11.81 1.10 10.41
C SER A 100 10.97 0.09 9.63
N SER A 101 9.65 0.04 9.87
CA SER A 101 8.74 -0.83 9.15
C SER A 101 8.67 -0.51 7.64
N VAL A 102 8.71 0.79 7.30
CA VAL A 102 8.71 1.26 5.91
C VAL A 102 10.02 0.88 5.23
N GLU A 103 11.15 1.13 5.91
CA GLU A 103 12.47 0.82 5.38
C GLU A 103 12.69 -0.68 5.17
N ASN A 104 12.27 -1.51 6.13
CA ASN A 104 12.32 -2.96 6.02
C ASN A 104 11.47 -3.48 4.85
N ALA A 105 10.28 -2.91 4.63
CA ALA A 105 9.44 -3.28 3.50
C ALA A 105 10.09 -2.91 2.16
N ILE A 106 10.71 -1.73 2.06
CA ILE A 106 11.45 -1.32 0.86
C ILE A 106 12.65 -2.24 0.61
N ASP A 107 13.40 -2.61 1.65
CA ASP A 107 14.52 -3.55 1.53
C ASP A 107 14.04 -4.91 1.02
N ALA A 108 12.92 -5.41 1.54
CA ALA A 108 12.33 -6.66 1.06
C ALA A 108 11.93 -6.59 -0.42
N VAL A 109 11.38 -5.46 -0.88
CA VAL A 109 11.08 -5.23 -2.30
C VAL A 109 12.36 -5.25 -3.12
N ARG A 110 13.38 -4.49 -2.74
CA ARG A 110 14.62 -4.34 -3.52
C ARG A 110 15.45 -5.62 -3.58
N ASN A 111 15.30 -6.51 -2.61
CA ASN A 111 15.96 -7.82 -2.61
C ASN A 111 15.45 -8.74 -3.73
N VAL A 112 14.22 -8.55 -4.22
CA VAL A 112 13.59 -9.41 -5.23
C VAL A 112 13.17 -8.68 -6.51
N ASN A 113 12.92 -7.37 -6.43
CA ASN A 113 12.44 -6.58 -7.56
C ASN A 113 13.01 -5.15 -7.52
N SER A 114 14.05 -4.91 -8.29
CA SER A 114 14.65 -3.59 -8.44
C SER A 114 13.87 -2.66 -9.38
N ALA A 115 12.95 -3.21 -10.20
CA ALA A 115 12.21 -2.48 -11.20
C ALA A 115 10.87 -1.90 -10.69
N ALA A 116 10.30 -2.48 -9.62
CA ALA A 116 9.03 -2.03 -9.05
C ALA A 116 9.07 -0.56 -8.60
N TRP A 117 7.99 0.16 -8.84
CA TRP A 117 7.75 1.44 -8.20
C TRP A 117 7.26 1.25 -6.77
N VAL A 118 7.94 1.85 -5.81
CA VAL A 118 7.51 1.87 -4.41
C VAL A 118 6.69 3.11 -4.14
N VAL A 119 5.48 2.92 -3.62
CA VAL A 119 4.57 4.00 -3.25
C VAL A 119 4.41 4.02 -1.74
N ILE A 120 4.99 5.00 -1.07
CA ILE A 120 4.85 5.15 0.38
C ILE A 120 3.49 5.79 0.68
N LYS A 121 2.61 5.05 1.35
CA LYS A 121 1.33 5.54 1.90
C LYS A 121 1.36 5.66 3.42
N SER A 122 2.30 5.03 4.09
CA SER A 122 2.53 5.20 5.53
C SER A 122 2.80 6.66 5.87
N THR A 123 2.36 7.10 7.05
CA THR A 123 2.65 8.42 7.57
C THR A 123 4.14 8.55 7.85
N VAL A 124 4.79 9.51 7.24
CA VAL A 124 6.24 9.75 7.37
C VAL A 124 6.54 11.24 7.55
N PRO A 125 7.69 11.60 8.15
CA PRO A 125 8.07 13.01 8.32
C PRO A 125 8.21 13.77 6.99
N VAL A 126 8.05 15.09 7.05
CA VAL A 126 8.29 15.97 5.89
C VAL A 126 9.72 15.81 5.38
N GLY A 127 9.87 15.65 4.06
CA GLY A 127 11.16 15.44 3.41
C GLY A 127 11.69 13.99 3.46
N TYR A 128 11.02 13.09 4.17
CA TYR A 128 11.46 11.70 4.33
C TYR A 128 11.71 11.00 2.99
N THR A 129 10.74 11.03 2.07
CA THR A 129 10.84 10.35 0.77
C THR A 129 12.03 10.85 -0.05
N MET A 130 12.26 12.16 -0.09
CA MET A 130 13.40 12.74 -0.80
C MET A 130 14.74 12.33 -0.19
N ASN A 131 14.83 12.33 1.14
CA ASN A 131 16.03 11.87 1.86
C ASN A 131 16.28 10.38 1.63
N LEU A 132 15.23 9.57 1.64
CA LEU A 132 15.30 8.13 1.42
C LEU A 132 15.79 7.80 0.00
N ARG A 133 15.21 8.43 -1.02
CA ARG A 133 15.67 8.33 -2.43
C ARG A 133 17.18 8.59 -2.54
N LYS A 134 17.62 9.70 -1.96
CA LYS A 134 19.02 10.12 -2.01
C LYS A 134 19.95 9.16 -1.25
N SER A 135 19.59 8.78 -0.03
CA SER A 135 20.43 7.90 0.82
C SER A 135 20.55 6.48 0.27
N ARG A 136 19.51 5.99 -0.40
CA ARG A 136 19.48 4.64 -1.01
C ARG A 136 19.92 4.64 -2.48
N ASN A 137 20.11 5.81 -3.09
CA ASN A 137 20.30 5.96 -4.55
C ASN A 137 19.21 5.21 -5.32
N ASP A 138 17.95 5.40 -4.89
CA ASP A 138 16.78 4.70 -5.40
C ASP A 138 15.74 5.71 -5.91
N ASP A 139 15.67 5.89 -7.21
CA ASP A 139 14.79 6.84 -7.87
C ASP A 139 13.36 6.31 -8.10
N ARG A 140 13.09 5.04 -7.77
CA ARG A 140 11.79 4.41 -7.94
C ARG A 140 10.95 4.40 -6.66
N ILE A 141 11.00 5.49 -5.90
CA ILE A 141 10.20 5.70 -4.69
C ILE A 141 9.41 6.99 -4.86
N ILE A 142 8.08 6.90 -4.74
CA ILE A 142 7.15 8.03 -4.76
C ILE A 142 6.31 8.05 -3.48
N PHE A 143 5.61 9.15 -3.23
CA PHE A 143 4.82 9.34 -2.02
C PHE A 143 3.36 9.63 -2.35
N SER A 144 2.45 8.90 -1.71
CA SER A 144 1.01 9.14 -1.84
C SER A 144 0.37 9.15 -0.45
N PRO A 145 0.23 10.33 0.18
CA PRO A 145 -0.33 10.45 1.53
C PRO A 145 -1.77 9.97 1.61
N GLU A 146 -2.19 9.68 2.83
CA GLU A 146 -3.52 9.17 3.14
C GLU A 146 -4.33 10.19 3.93
N PHE A 147 -5.65 10.25 3.68
CA PHE A 147 -6.59 11.18 4.32
C PHE A 147 -7.89 10.49 4.78
N LEU A 148 -7.89 9.16 4.89
CA LEU A 148 -9.05 8.39 5.30
C LEU A 148 -9.30 8.40 6.80
N ARG A 149 -10.53 8.06 7.18
CA ARG A 149 -10.94 7.83 8.57
C ARG A 149 -10.94 6.33 8.87
N GLU A 150 -10.38 5.94 10.02
CA GLU A 150 -10.49 4.56 10.49
C GLU A 150 -11.97 4.14 10.63
N GLY A 151 -12.30 2.93 10.22
CA GLY A 151 -13.67 2.42 10.18
C GLY A 151 -14.52 2.89 8.99
N LYS A 152 -13.99 3.82 8.15
CA LYS A 152 -14.60 4.27 6.88
C LYS A 152 -13.58 4.32 5.74
N ALA A 153 -12.50 3.58 5.87
CA ALA A 153 -11.34 3.69 5.00
C ALA A 153 -11.67 3.42 3.53
N LEU A 154 -12.39 2.34 3.24
CA LEU A 154 -12.76 2.03 1.87
C LEU A 154 -13.79 3.01 1.31
N TYR A 155 -14.75 3.47 2.12
CA TYR A 155 -15.69 4.49 1.68
C TYR A 155 -14.98 5.79 1.28
N ASP A 156 -14.03 6.26 2.11
CA ASP A 156 -13.28 7.47 1.84
C ASP A 156 -12.37 7.32 0.61
N ASN A 157 -11.83 6.13 0.35
CA ASN A 157 -11.05 5.84 -0.86
C ASN A 157 -11.91 5.73 -2.13
N LEU A 158 -13.16 5.25 -2.02
CA LEU A 158 -14.10 5.23 -3.15
C LEU A 158 -14.66 6.62 -3.48
N HIS A 159 -14.64 7.55 -2.52
CA HIS A 159 -15.17 8.91 -2.64
C HIS A 159 -14.14 9.96 -2.19
N PRO A 160 -12.92 9.97 -2.76
CA PRO A 160 -11.87 10.84 -2.30
C PRO A 160 -12.15 12.31 -2.66
N SER A 161 -11.90 13.22 -1.73
CA SER A 161 -11.94 14.66 -2.03
C SER A 161 -10.76 15.07 -2.92
N ARG A 162 -9.67 14.33 -2.86
CA ARG A 162 -8.45 14.50 -3.66
C ARG A 162 -7.60 13.24 -3.60
N ILE A 163 -6.84 13.01 -4.66
CA ILE A 163 -5.75 12.04 -4.71
C ILE A 163 -4.45 12.83 -4.87
N VAL A 164 -3.48 12.59 -4.01
CA VAL A 164 -2.18 13.26 -4.05
C VAL A 164 -1.10 12.21 -4.27
N VAL A 165 -0.31 12.39 -5.32
CA VAL A 165 0.88 11.57 -5.57
C VAL A 165 2.05 12.51 -5.85
N GLY A 166 3.09 12.44 -5.01
CA GLY A 166 4.27 13.30 -5.11
C GLY A 166 5.41 12.60 -5.82
N ALA A 167 6.02 13.31 -6.78
CA ALA A 167 7.24 12.92 -7.46
C ALA A 167 8.19 14.14 -7.57
N PRO A 168 9.54 13.95 -7.69
CA PRO A 168 10.45 15.06 -7.96
C PRO A 168 10.14 15.72 -9.31
N ALA A 169 10.16 17.05 -9.34
CA ALA A 169 9.79 17.82 -10.54
C ALA A 169 10.79 17.69 -11.71
N ASP A 170 12.01 17.26 -11.43
CA ASP A 170 13.11 17.04 -12.38
C ASP A 170 13.26 15.56 -12.81
N ASP A 171 12.38 14.66 -12.32
CA ASP A 171 12.40 13.23 -12.64
C ASP A 171 11.15 12.86 -13.46
N SER A 172 11.29 12.85 -14.78
CA SER A 172 10.20 12.53 -15.70
C SER A 172 9.67 11.10 -15.56
N GLN A 173 10.51 10.13 -15.14
CA GLN A 173 10.07 8.76 -14.91
C GLN A 173 9.22 8.64 -13.64
N ALA A 174 9.63 9.31 -12.57
CA ALA A 174 8.86 9.38 -11.34
C ALA A 174 7.52 10.11 -11.54
N ILE A 175 7.51 11.20 -12.33
CA ILE A 175 6.27 11.90 -12.70
C ILE A 175 5.32 10.97 -13.44
N ALA A 176 5.80 10.29 -14.49
CA ALA A 176 4.97 9.35 -15.25
C ALA A 176 4.44 8.19 -14.38
N ALA A 177 5.26 7.66 -13.48
CA ALA A 177 4.83 6.62 -12.54
C ALA A 177 3.78 7.14 -11.55
N ALA A 178 3.93 8.37 -11.05
CA ALA A 178 2.98 9.00 -10.16
C ALA A 178 1.63 9.26 -10.85
N GLU A 179 1.65 9.76 -12.09
CA GLU A 179 0.44 9.96 -12.92
C GLU A 179 -0.27 8.63 -13.20
N ASN A 180 0.48 7.59 -13.59
CA ASN A 180 -0.08 6.26 -13.80
C ASN A 180 -0.71 5.69 -12.52
N PHE A 181 -0.01 5.79 -11.39
CA PHE A 181 -0.54 5.32 -10.10
C PHE A 181 -1.80 6.06 -9.67
N ALA A 182 -1.89 7.35 -9.95
CA ALA A 182 -3.08 8.17 -9.62
C ALA A 182 -4.32 7.80 -10.44
N GLN A 183 -4.16 7.08 -11.56
CA GLN A 183 -5.25 6.65 -12.45
C GLN A 183 -5.72 5.21 -12.19
N LEU A 184 -5.00 4.46 -11.36
CA LEU A 184 -5.36 3.08 -10.99
C LEU A 184 -6.57 3.04 -10.07
#